data_e833f9b55c6a7396997c36dbe58377e1
#
_entry.id   e833f9b55c6a7396997c36dbe58377e1
#
_cell.length_a   1.000
_cell.length_b   1.000
_cell.length_c   1.000
_cell.angle_alpha   90.00
_cell.angle_beta   90.00
_cell.angle_gamma   90.00
#
_symmetry.space_group_name_H-M   'P 1'
#
loop_
_entity.id
_entity.type
_entity.pdbx_description
1 polymer ?
#
loop_
_entity_poly.entity_id
_entity_poly.type
_entity_poly.pdbx_seq_one_letter_code
_entity_poly.pdbx_strand_id
1 'polypeptide(L)'
;MTALAGQILFTEDDADTRDLVSCLLGFSNYRVTVAENNDRALLLARSNQFDLYMIDNWMPGGSGIDLCKKLREFDSHTPILFYSGAAYDSDKQEAFSSGAQGYLTKPVDNDELVKEVFRLIAAAGNGNPK
;
A
#
# COMPACT_ATOMS: atom_id res chain seq x y z
N MET A 1 1.15 -12.40 24.29
CA MET A 1 1.34 -11.25 23.38
C MET A 1 1.32 -11.73 21.95
N THR A 2 0.56 -11.07 21.10
CA THR A 2 0.44 -11.46 19.71
C THR A 2 1.49 -10.72 18.87
N ALA A 3 2.23 -11.47 18.08
CA ALA A 3 3.20 -10.86 17.16
C ALA A 3 2.50 -10.10 16.06
N LEU A 4 3.14 -9.06 15.53
CA LEU A 4 2.60 -8.31 14.40
C LEU A 4 2.55 -9.22 13.16
N ALA A 5 1.45 -9.10 12.41
CA ALA A 5 1.32 -9.80 11.13
C ALA A 5 2.14 -9.13 10.03
N GLY A 6 2.41 -7.83 10.18
CA GLY A 6 3.22 -7.09 9.24
C GLY A 6 3.14 -5.60 9.48
N GLN A 7 3.98 -4.86 8.76
CA GLN A 7 4.02 -3.39 8.81
C GLN A 7 3.68 -2.85 7.44
N ILE A 8 2.73 -1.92 7.42
CA ILE A 8 2.18 -1.35 6.19
C ILE A 8 2.40 0.16 6.18
N LEU A 9 2.90 0.67 5.07
CA LEU A 9 2.94 2.11 4.83
C LEU A 9 1.76 2.46 3.94
N PHE A 10 0.84 3.27 4.46
CA PHE A 10 -0.37 3.67 3.74
C PHE A 10 -0.29 5.15 3.40
N THR A 11 -0.25 5.45 2.11
CA THR A 11 -0.18 6.82 1.61
C THR A 11 -1.56 7.24 1.11
N GLU A 12 -2.17 8.19 1.81
CA GLU A 12 -3.54 8.63 1.59
C GLU A 12 -3.69 10.05 2.14
N ASP A 13 -4.27 10.96 1.37
CA ASP A 13 -4.44 12.34 1.81
C ASP A 13 -5.68 12.56 2.68
N ASP A 14 -6.67 11.69 2.59
CA ASP A 14 -7.90 11.83 3.37
C ASP A 14 -7.72 11.27 4.79
N ALA A 15 -7.87 12.15 5.79
CA ALA A 15 -7.63 11.77 7.18
C ALA A 15 -8.60 10.70 7.67
N ASP A 16 -9.87 10.79 7.28
CA ASP A 16 -10.87 9.81 7.72
C ASP A 16 -10.55 8.43 7.14
N THR A 17 -10.14 8.38 5.88
CA THR A 17 -9.75 7.12 5.25
C THR A 17 -8.51 6.54 5.92
N ARG A 18 -7.52 7.38 6.24
CA ARG A 18 -6.33 6.92 6.96
C ARG A 18 -6.70 6.27 8.29
N ASP A 19 -7.56 6.94 9.06
CA ASP A 19 -7.95 6.45 10.38
C ASP A 19 -8.74 5.15 10.28
N LEU A 20 -9.70 5.10 9.37
CA LEU A 20 -10.56 3.93 9.20
C LEU A 20 -9.75 2.69 8.79
N VAL A 21 -8.91 2.85 7.78
CA VAL A 21 -8.12 1.73 7.26
C VAL A 21 -7.07 1.28 8.29
N SER A 22 -6.45 2.22 8.98
CA SER A 22 -5.48 1.90 10.04
C SER A 22 -6.13 1.09 11.15
N CYS A 23 -7.33 1.48 11.56
CA CYS A 23 -8.08 0.77 12.59
C CYS A 23 -8.45 -0.63 12.12
N LEU A 24 -8.97 -0.73 10.90
CA LEU A 24 -9.37 -2.02 10.33
C LEU A 24 -8.20 -3.00 10.25
N LEU A 25 -7.08 -2.57 9.69
CA LEU A 25 -5.92 -3.43 9.55
C LEU A 25 -5.28 -3.74 10.90
N GLY A 26 -5.41 -2.82 11.87
CA GLY A 26 -4.93 -3.05 13.22
C GLY A 26 -5.62 -4.23 13.89
N PHE A 27 -6.90 -4.48 13.59
CA PHE A 27 -7.61 -5.65 14.11
C PHE A 27 -7.02 -6.97 13.65
N SER A 28 -6.30 -6.96 12.53
CA SER A 28 -5.61 -8.15 12.00
C SER A 28 -4.13 -8.15 12.35
N ASN A 29 -3.73 -7.37 13.33
CA ASN A 29 -2.37 -7.28 13.85
C ASN A 29 -1.35 -6.66 12.87
N TYR A 30 -1.82 -5.85 11.93
CA TYR A 30 -0.91 -5.05 11.11
C TYR A 30 -0.65 -3.72 11.79
N ARG A 31 0.59 -3.27 11.75
CA ARG A 31 0.94 -1.90 12.14
C ARG A 31 0.90 -1.04 10.90
N VAL A 32 0.05 -0.01 10.92
CA VAL A 32 -0.08 0.90 9.79
C VAL A 32 0.60 2.23 10.11
N THR A 33 1.55 2.61 9.29
CA THR A 33 2.16 3.93 9.34
C THR A 33 1.57 4.73 8.18
N VAL A 34 1.07 5.92 8.46
CA VAL A 34 0.39 6.73 7.44
C VAL A 34 1.27 7.85 6.93
N ALA A 35 1.10 8.17 5.65
CA ALA A 35 1.73 9.33 5.02
C ALA A 35 0.67 10.06 4.23
N GLU A 36 0.63 11.38 4.33
CA GLU A 36 -0.38 12.19 3.68
C GLU A 36 0.03 12.66 2.29
N ASN A 37 1.27 12.41 1.88
CA ASN A 37 1.75 12.77 0.54
C ASN A 37 2.95 11.92 0.14
N ASN A 38 3.39 12.08 -1.11
CA ASN A 38 4.49 11.30 -1.67
C ASN A 38 5.81 11.54 -0.95
N ASP A 39 6.11 12.79 -0.64
CA ASP A 39 7.40 13.13 0.01
C ASP A 39 7.53 12.45 1.36
N ARG A 40 6.45 12.49 2.15
CA ARG A 40 6.44 11.83 3.46
C ARG A 40 6.56 10.33 3.32
N ALA A 41 5.85 9.76 2.35
CA ALA A 41 5.91 8.32 2.10
C ALA A 41 7.32 7.88 1.73
N LEU A 42 7.98 8.62 0.86
CA LEU A 42 9.35 8.29 0.45
C LEU A 42 10.33 8.38 1.62
N LEU A 43 10.19 9.40 2.44
CA LEU A 43 11.04 9.55 3.63
C LEU A 43 10.88 8.35 4.56
N LEU A 44 9.64 7.96 4.83
CA LEU A 44 9.36 6.82 5.70
C LEU A 44 9.83 5.50 5.10
N ALA A 45 9.64 5.31 3.80
CA ALA A 45 10.04 4.08 3.12
C ALA A 45 11.58 3.91 3.12
N ARG A 46 12.31 5.01 3.01
CA ARG A 46 13.77 4.95 3.04
C ARG A 46 14.33 4.72 4.43
N SER A 47 13.58 5.11 5.45
CA SER A 47 14.05 5.06 6.85
C SER A 47 13.60 3.80 7.58
N ASN A 48 12.66 3.04 7.04
CA ASN A 48 12.06 1.89 7.71
C ASN A 48 11.82 0.79 6.69
N GLN A 49 11.61 -0.43 7.21
CA GLN A 49 11.20 -1.56 6.38
C GLN A 49 9.71 -1.80 6.55
N PHE A 50 9.03 -1.98 5.44
CA PHE A 50 7.61 -2.31 5.43
C PHE A 50 7.39 -3.62 4.68
N ASP A 51 6.29 -4.27 4.99
CA ASP A 51 5.88 -5.51 4.32
C ASP A 51 4.96 -5.25 3.16
N LEU A 52 4.36 -4.07 3.12
CA LEU A 52 3.45 -3.65 2.06
C LEU A 52 3.40 -2.13 1.97
N TYR A 53 3.39 -1.63 0.75
CA TYR A 53 3.03 -0.24 0.47
C TYR A 53 1.61 -0.20 -0.08
N MET A 54 0.73 0.55 0.58
CA MET A 54 -0.64 0.76 0.10
C MET A 54 -0.78 2.22 -0.30
N ILE A 55 -1.25 2.47 -1.52
CA ILE A 55 -1.19 3.80 -2.14
C ILE A 55 -2.52 4.17 -2.75
N ASP A 56 -3.00 5.39 -2.46
CA ASP A 56 -4.08 5.99 -3.24
C ASP A 56 -3.46 6.65 -4.47
N ASN A 57 -4.06 6.43 -5.63
CA ASN A 57 -3.53 6.96 -6.88
C ASN A 57 -3.76 8.48 -7.02
N TRP A 58 -4.81 9.00 -6.42
CA TRP A 58 -5.17 10.41 -6.59
C TRP A 58 -4.91 11.19 -5.31
N MET A 59 -3.81 11.93 -5.29
CA MET A 59 -3.41 12.75 -4.16
C MET A 59 -2.92 14.11 -4.63
N PRO A 60 -3.12 15.18 -3.84
CA PRO A 60 -2.55 16.48 -4.15
C PRO A 60 -1.02 16.42 -4.20
N GLY A 61 -0.42 17.12 -5.15
CA GLY A 61 1.01 17.24 -5.22
C GLY A 61 1.74 16.05 -5.82
N GLY A 62 1.02 15.05 -6.32
CA GLY A 62 1.63 13.91 -6.99
C GLY A 62 0.68 12.75 -7.11
N SER A 63 0.95 11.85 -8.03
CA SER A 63 0.11 10.67 -8.22
C SER A 63 0.70 9.47 -7.51
N GLY A 64 -0.15 8.47 -7.26
CA GLY A 64 0.31 7.20 -6.74
C GLY A 64 1.25 6.48 -7.71
N ILE A 65 1.06 6.70 -9.01
CA ILE A 65 1.95 6.16 -10.04
C ILE A 65 3.37 6.72 -9.87
N ASP A 66 3.49 8.03 -9.66
CA ASP A 66 4.79 8.64 -9.42
C ASP A 66 5.46 8.07 -8.17
N LEU A 67 4.69 7.92 -7.11
CA LEU A 67 5.20 7.33 -5.87
C LEU A 67 5.66 5.89 -6.10
N CYS A 68 4.87 5.10 -6.80
CA CYS A 68 5.21 3.71 -7.11
C CYS A 68 6.54 3.62 -7.86
N LYS A 69 6.71 4.45 -8.87
CA LYS A 69 7.95 4.48 -9.65
C LYS A 69 9.16 4.85 -8.79
N LYS A 70 9.00 5.82 -7.92
CA LYS A 70 10.08 6.26 -7.04
C LYS A 70 10.43 5.21 -5.99
N LEU A 71 9.43 4.52 -5.44
CA LEU A 71 9.67 3.42 -4.52
C LEU A 71 10.47 2.31 -5.20
N ARG A 72 10.15 2.02 -6.45
CA ARG A 72 10.84 0.97 -7.22
C ARG A 72 12.28 1.32 -7.56
N GLU A 73 12.67 2.58 -7.47
CA GLU A 73 14.07 2.97 -7.67
C GLU A 73 15.00 2.41 -6.60
N PHE A 74 14.49 2.17 -5.39
CA PHE A 74 15.33 1.65 -4.30
C PHE A 74 14.76 0.41 -3.62
N ASP A 75 13.55 -0.03 -3.96
CA ASP A 75 12.92 -1.19 -3.35
C ASP A 75 12.16 -1.98 -4.41
N SER A 76 12.73 -3.11 -4.81
CA SER A 76 12.13 -3.97 -5.82
C SER A 76 11.34 -5.13 -5.23
N HIS A 77 11.30 -5.26 -3.89
CA HIS A 77 10.78 -6.45 -3.23
C HIS A 77 9.44 -6.26 -2.55
N THR A 78 9.23 -5.11 -1.91
CA THR A 78 8.01 -4.89 -1.13
C THR A 78 6.81 -4.78 -2.06
N PRO A 79 5.74 -5.56 -1.82
CA PRO A 79 4.56 -5.48 -2.67
C PRO A 79 3.87 -4.11 -2.54
N ILE A 80 3.29 -3.66 -3.64
CA ILE A 80 2.57 -2.40 -3.70
C ILE A 80 1.12 -2.69 -4.08
N LEU A 81 0.19 -2.22 -3.25
CA LEU A 81 -1.25 -2.33 -3.45
C LEU A 81 -1.84 -0.95 -3.64
N PHE A 82 -2.45 -0.72 -4.78
CA PHE A 82 -3.22 0.50 -4.98
C PHE A 82 -4.61 0.33 -4.37
N TYR A 83 -5.07 1.35 -3.68
CA TYR A 83 -6.38 1.40 -3.03
C TYR A 83 -6.98 2.76 -3.38
N SER A 84 -7.75 2.82 -4.47
CA SER A 84 -8.07 4.09 -5.10
C SER A 84 -9.46 4.11 -5.70
N GLY A 85 -10.05 5.31 -5.78
CA GLY A 85 -11.30 5.52 -6.50
C GLY A 85 -11.13 5.54 -8.03
N ALA A 86 -9.90 5.61 -8.53
CA ALA A 86 -9.64 5.55 -9.98
C ALA A 86 -9.89 4.14 -10.47
N ALA A 87 -10.91 3.98 -11.31
CA ALA A 87 -11.46 2.64 -11.64
C ALA A 87 -11.29 2.22 -13.09
N TYR A 88 -10.69 3.05 -13.94
CA TYR A 88 -10.54 2.72 -15.35
C TYR A 88 -9.45 1.66 -15.54
N ASP A 89 -9.62 0.84 -16.57
CA ASP A 89 -8.63 -0.19 -16.90
C ASP A 89 -7.25 0.42 -17.15
N SER A 90 -7.20 1.62 -17.75
CA SER A 90 -5.95 2.32 -18.00
C SER A 90 -5.23 2.67 -16.68
N ASP A 91 -5.98 3.03 -15.63
CA ASP A 91 -5.40 3.31 -14.32
C ASP A 91 -4.74 2.07 -13.75
N LYS A 92 -5.43 0.94 -13.84
CA LYS A 92 -4.92 -0.33 -13.33
C LYS A 92 -3.70 -0.81 -14.09
N GLN A 93 -3.75 -0.71 -15.43
CA GLN A 93 -2.62 -1.09 -16.27
C GLN A 93 -1.39 -0.24 -15.96
N GLU A 94 -1.58 1.05 -15.78
CA GLU A 94 -0.50 1.95 -15.44
C GLU A 94 0.12 1.61 -14.09
N ALA A 95 -0.71 1.29 -13.11
CA ALA A 95 -0.24 0.89 -11.79
C ALA A 95 0.62 -0.37 -11.87
N PHE A 96 0.13 -1.40 -12.57
CA PHE A 96 0.88 -2.64 -12.72
C PHE A 96 2.17 -2.44 -13.53
N SER A 97 2.11 -1.63 -14.58
CA SER A 97 3.31 -1.29 -15.37
C SER A 97 4.35 -0.53 -14.55
N SER A 98 3.91 0.20 -13.54
CA SER A 98 4.81 0.96 -12.67
C SER A 98 5.43 0.11 -11.57
N GLY A 99 4.95 -1.11 -11.39
CA GLY A 99 5.53 -2.06 -10.43
C GLY A 99 4.61 -2.51 -9.30
N ALA A 100 3.29 -2.27 -9.41
CA ALA A 100 2.34 -2.71 -8.40
C ALA A 100 1.99 -4.20 -8.57
N GLN A 101 1.59 -4.83 -7.47
CA GLN A 101 1.16 -6.22 -7.42
C GLN A 101 -0.34 -6.36 -7.26
N GLY A 102 -1.03 -5.32 -6.84
CA GLY A 102 -2.48 -5.36 -6.66
C GLY A 102 -3.14 -4.02 -6.85
N TYR A 103 -4.44 -4.05 -7.08
CA TYR A 103 -5.24 -2.85 -7.27
C TYR A 103 -6.66 -3.10 -6.78
N LEU A 104 -7.08 -2.35 -5.76
CA LEU A 104 -8.44 -2.40 -5.26
C LEU A 104 -9.12 -1.06 -5.54
N THR A 105 -10.31 -1.13 -6.12
CA THR A 105 -11.11 0.06 -6.45
C THR A 105 -12.07 0.35 -5.31
N LYS A 106 -12.02 1.57 -4.76
CA LYS A 106 -12.96 2.00 -3.71
C LYS A 106 -14.36 2.16 -4.31
N PRO A 107 -15.41 1.83 -3.56
CA PRO A 107 -15.39 1.25 -2.22
C PRO A 107 -15.09 -0.25 -2.24
N VAL A 108 -14.41 -0.74 -1.21
CA VAL A 108 -13.99 -2.14 -1.08
C VAL A 108 -14.55 -2.68 0.24
N ASP A 109 -15.07 -3.91 0.23
CA ASP A 109 -15.46 -4.57 1.45
C ASP A 109 -14.26 -4.75 2.38
N ASN A 110 -14.48 -4.61 3.67
CA ASN A 110 -13.42 -4.74 4.66
C ASN A 110 -12.71 -6.10 4.57
N ASP A 111 -13.49 -7.16 4.40
CA ASP A 111 -12.94 -8.51 4.27
C ASP A 111 -12.06 -8.63 3.02
N GLU A 112 -12.49 -8.05 1.92
CA GLU A 112 -11.72 -8.08 0.68
C GLU A 112 -10.40 -7.35 0.82
N LEU A 113 -10.40 -6.20 1.49
CA LEU A 113 -9.17 -5.44 1.74
C LEU A 113 -8.19 -6.27 2.58
N VAL A 114 -8.66 -6.83 3.68
CA VAL A 114 -7.80 -7.62 4.57
C VAL A 114 -7.26 -8.85 3.85
N LYS A 115 -8.08 -9.52 3.06
CA LYS A 115 -7.64 -10.70 2.30
C LYS A 115 -6.55 -10.35 1.29
N GLU A 116 -6.71 -9.23 0.58
CA GLU A 116 -5.73 -8.84 -0.42
C GLU A 116 -4.40 -8.44 0.22
N VAL A 117 -4.46 -7.71 1.33
CA VAL A 117 -3.26 -7.36 2.10
C VAL A 117 -2.52 -8.63 2.52
N PHE A 118 -3.25 -9.58 3.10
CA PHE A 118 -2.66 -10.84 3.54
C PHE A 118 -2.04 -11.60 2.37
N ARG A 119 -2.76 -11.70 1.26
CA ARG A 119 -2.30 -12.42 0.07
C ARG A 119 -0.99 -11.85 -0.46
N LEU A 120 -0.91 -10.54 -0.56
CA LEU A 120 0.29 -9.89 -1.13
C LEU A 120 1.50 -10.02 -0.21
N ILE A 121 1.30 -9.87 1.09
CA ILE A 121 2.40 -10.02 2.05
C ILE A 121 2.88 -11.47 2.07
N ALA A 122 1.96 -12.42 2.08
CA ALA A 122 2.31 -13.84 2.10
C ALA A 122 3.03 -14.25 0.81
N ALA A 123 2.57 -13.77 -0.33
CA ALA A 123 3.19 -14.09 -1.61
C ALA A 123 4.62 -13.56 -1.69
N ALA A 124 4.86 -12.34 -1.18
CA ALA A 124 6.19 -11.75 -1.17
C ALA A 124 7.14 -12.53 -0.25
N GLY A 125 6.65 -12.93 0.92
CA GLY A 125 7.44 -13.75 1.84
C GLY A 125 7.78 -15.11 1.27
N ASN A 126 6.82 -15.76 0.64
CA ASN A 126 7.01 -17.07 0.03
C ASN A 126 7.93 -17.02 -1.19
N GLY A 127 7.91 -15.92 -1.91
CA GLY A 127 8.74 -15.74 -3.08
C GLY A 127 10.15 -15.28 -2.78
N ASN A 128 10.49 -15.08 -1.52
CA ASN A 128 11.78 -14.56 -1.12
C ASN A 128 12.69 -15.72 -0.67
N PRO A 129 13.68 -16.08 -1.46
CA PRO A 129 14.58 -17.15 -1.08
C PRO A 129 15.39 -16.77 0.16
N LYS A 130 15.56 -17.71 1.01
CA LYS A 130 16.33 -17.52 2.23
C LYS A 130 17.81 -17.72 1.97
#